data_02095ba45cac9e3c89d853d59c07c50e
#
_entry.id   02095ba45cac9e3c89d853d59c07c50e
#
_cell.length_a   1.000
_cell.length_b   1.000
_cell.length_c   1.000
_cell.angle_alpha   90.00
_cell.angle_beta   90.00
_cell.angle_gamma   90.00
#
_symmetry.space_group_name_H-M   'P 1'
#
loop_
_entity.id
_entity.type
_entity.pdbx_description
1 polymer ?
#
loop_
_entity_poly.entity_id
_entity_poly.type
_entity_poly.pdbx_seq_one_letter_code
_entity_poly.pdbx_strand_id
1 'polypeptide(L)'
;MTRPRTYTDKPLGDTEYLLEQWGFWRMDGMGVPGYVSPAAALMTQAMPMSSPKAYRITDEVAVAIDRILAKLISRAPRAGDFVWFYFGAKWPAHRIARQYEIGEAKVREELKLAVGWIDCALEQLRESV
;
A
#
# COMPACT_ATOMS: atom_id res chain seq x y z
N MET A 1 20.97 5.10 -3.05
CA MET A 1 20.46 4.89 -1.69
C MET A 1 19.13 5.59 -1.52
N THR A 2 18.10 4.86 -1.17
CA THR A 2 16.76 5.43 -1.03
C THR A 2 16.62 6.03 0.35
N ARG A 3 16.15 7.27 0.43
CA ARG A 3 15.86 7.87 1.73
C ARG A 3 14.72 7.12 2.40
N PRO A 4 14.80 6.82 3.69
CA PRO A 4 13.64 6.27 4.39
C PRO A 4 12.47 7.25 4.33
N ARG A 5 11.29 6.71 4.16
CA ARG A 5 10.07 7.51 4.17
C ARG A 5 9.80 7.98 5.57
N THR A 6 9.50 9.26 5.72
CA THR A 6 9.17 9.86 7.01
C THR A 6 7.72 10.33 6.99
N TYR A 7 6.94 9.87 7.95
CA TYR A 7 5.50 10.17 7.99
C TYR A 7 5.11 11.05 9.18
N THR A 8 6.08 11.44 9.99
CA THR A 8 5.84 12.05 11.31
C THR A 8 4.98 13.32 11.25
N ASP A 9 5.25 14.19 10.29
CA ASP A 9 4.59 15.50 10.21
C ASP A 9 3.59 15.62 9.08
N LYS A 10 3.17 14.47 8.51
CA LYS A 10 2.25 14.48 7.38
C LYS A 10 0.82 14.22 7.84
N PRO A 11 -0.18 14.89 7.21
CA PRO A 11 -1.57 14.49 7.42
C PRO A 11 -1.71 13.00 7.06
N LEU A 12 -2.44 12.27 7.87
CA LEU A 12 -2.64 10.82 7.72
C LEU A 12 -1.34 10.00 7.76
N GLY A 13 -0.29 10.58 8.36
CA GLY A 13 1.01 9.88 8.46
C GLY A 13 0.93 8.58 9.21
N ASP A 14 0.05 8.46 10.20
CA ASP A 14 -0.14 7.22 10.94
C ASP A 14 -0.65 6.11 10.03
N THR A 15 -1.59 6.42 9.15
CA THR A 15 -2.14 5.45 8.20
C THR A 15 -1.10 5.07 7.16
N GLU A 16 -0.32 6.03 6.67
CA GLU A 16 0.78 5.72 5.76
C GLU A 16 1.81 4.82 6.42
N TYR A 17 2.13 5.07 7.69
CA TYR A 17 3.05 4.23 8.44
C TYR A 17 2.50 2.79 8.55
N LEU A 18 1.22 2.65 8.87
CA LEU A 18 0.60 1.33 8.95
C LEU A 18 0.64 0.60 7.61
N LEU A 19 0.41 1.31 6.52
CA LEU A 19 0.49 0.73 5.18
C LEU A 19 1.91 0.28 4.85
N GLU A 20 2.92 1.06 5.25
CA GLU A 20 4.30 0.65 5.07
C GLU A 20 4.61 -0.64 5.83
N GLN A 21 4.16 -0.72 7.09
CA GLN A 21 4.34 -1.92 7.90
C GLN A 21 3.56 -3.11 7.34
N TRP A 22 2.35 -2.86 6.83
CA TRP A 22 1.56 -3.87 6.16
C TRP A 22 2.31 -4.44 4.96
N GLY A 23 2.98 -3.58 4.19
CA GLY A 23 3.77 -4.01 3.05
C GLY A 23 4.87 -4.99 3.45
N PHE A 24 5.61 -4.67 4.51
CA PHE A 24 6.64 -5.58 5.02
C PHE A 24 6.04 -6.89 5.51
N TRP A 25 4.94 -6.82 6.24
CA TRP A 25 4.23 -8.00 6.74
C TRP A 25 3.77 -8.88 5.57
N ARG A 26 3.22 -8.26 4.53
CA ARG A 26 2.70 -8.97 3.37
C ARG A 26 3.82 -9.70 2.61
N MET A 27 4.94 -9.02 2.41
CA MET A 27 6.08 -9.59 1.69
C MET A 27 6.81 -10.67 2.49
N ASP A 28 6.61 -10.71 3.79
CA ASP A 28 7.25 -11.69 4.66
C ASP A 28 6.47 -13.01 4.68
N GLY A 29 6.30 -13.62 3.53
CA GLY A 29 5.73 -14.96 3.43
C GLY A 29 4.39 -15.08 2.71
N MET A 30 3.65 -13.98 2.53
CA MET A 30 2.35 -14.04 1.86
C MET A 30 2.40 -13.64 0.40
N GLY A 31 3.37 -12.80 0.04
CA GLY A 31 3.56 -12.39 -1.34
C GLY A 31 2.47 -11.47 -1.87
N VAL A 32 2.38 -11.39 -3.18
CA VAL A 32 1.46 -10.49 -3.87
C VAL A 32 0.01 -10.84 -3.54
N PRO A 33 -0.80 -9.87 -3.09
CA PRO A 33 -2.21 -10.16 -2.81
C PRO A 33 -2.98 -10.60 -4.05
N GLY A 34 -3.90 -11.55 -3.86
CA GLY A 34 -4.70 -12.05 -4.97
C GLY A 34 -5.70 -11.04 -5.53
N TYR A 35 -5.98 -9.97 -4.78
CA TYR A 35 -6.95 -8.96 -5.21
C TYR A 35 -6.36 -7.85 -6.09
N VAL A 36 -5.02 -7.76 -6.22
CA VAL A 36 -4.43 -6.77 -7.13
C VAL A 36 -4.66 -7.22 -8.57
N SER A 37 -4.61 -6.28 -9.51
CA SER A 37 -4.84 -6.59 -10.91
C SER A 37 -3.80 -7.61 -11.42
N PRO A 38 -4.16 -8.43 -12.43
CA PRO A 38 -3.20 -9.38 -13.00
C PRO A 38 -1.92 -8.71 -13.50
N ALA A 39 -2.04 -7.53 -14.09
CA ALA A 39 -0.86 -6.79 -14.57
C ALA A 39 0.05 -6.40 -13.40
N ALA A 40 -0.52 -5.84 -12.32
CA ALA A 40 0.25 -5.47 -11.14
C ALA A 40 0.87 -6.69 -10.47
N ALA A 41 0.13 -7.79 -10.39
CA ALA A 41 0.64 -9.03 -9.83
C ALA A 41 1.86 -9.53 -10.61
N LEU A 42 1.74 -9.52 -11.94
CA LEU A 42 2.84 -9.98 -12.80
C LEU A 42 4.08 -9.12 -12.64
N MET A 43 3.92 -7.79 -12.59
CA MET A 43 5.04 -6.86 -12.46
C MET A 43 5.77 -6.97 -11.13
N THR A 44 5.10 -7.43 -10.08
CA THR A 44 5.68 -7.50 -8.74
C THR A 44 5.99 -8.92 -8.27
N GLN A 45 5.60 -9.92 -9.05
CA GLN A 45 5.76 -11.33 -8.69
C GLN A 45 7.23 -11.77 -8.56
N ALA A 46 8.10 -11.22 -9.39
CA ALA A 46 9.50 -11.61 -9.44
C ALA A 46 10.39 -10.79 -8.51
N MET A 47 9.81 -10.03 -7.59
CA MET A 47 10.59 -9.22 -6.67
C MET A 47 11.39 -10.11 -5.72
N PRO A 48 12.67 -9.77 -5.49
CA PRO A 48 13.43 -10.52 -4.51
C PRO A 48 12.78 -10.36 -3.14
N MET A 49 12.61 -11.48 -2.45
CA MET A 49 12.16 -11.46 -1.06
C MET A 49 13.25 -10.79 -0.23
N SER A 50 13.04 -9.56 0.14
CA SER A 50 13.96 -8.92 1.07
C SER A 50 13.86 -9.64 2.40
N SER A 51 14.99 -9.77 3.10
CA SER A 51 14.99 -10.34 4.44
C SER A 51 13.91 -9.68 5.27
N PRO A 52 13.13 -10.45 6.00
CA PRO A 52 12.11 -9.87 6.84
C PRO A 52 12.74 -8.92 7.84
N LYS A 53 12.33 -7.69 7.76
CA LYS A 53 12.67 -6.73 8.78
C LYS A 53 11.64 -6.83 9.88
N ALA A 54 12.02 -6.45 11.07
CA ALA A 54 11.07 -6.38 12.15
C ALA A 54 9.99 -5.35 11.75
N TYR A 55 8.81 -5.82 11.47
CA TYR A 55 7.68 -4.94 11.23
C TYR A 55 6.87 -4.82 12.53
N ARG A 56 6.19 -3.68 12.67
CA ARG A 56 5.48 -3.34 13.90
C ARG A 56 3.98 -3.27 13.67
N ILE A 57 3.44 -4.32 13.10
CA ILE A 57 2.01 -4.41 12.86
C ILE A 57 1.54 -5.77 13.34
N THR A 58 0.39 -5.81 13.99
CA THR A 58 -0.20 -7.08 14.41
C THR A 58 -0.86 -7.76 13.21
N ASP A 59 -0.98 -9.09 13.27
CA ASP A 59 -1.65 -9.83 12.22
C ASP A 59 -3.10 -9.35 12.04
N GLU A 60 -3.76 -9.01 13.14
CA GLU A 60 -5.15 -8.55 13.09
C GLU A 60 -5.29 -7.25 12.29
N VAL A 61 -4.43 -6.28 12.55
CA VAL A 61 -4.46 -5.02 11.83
C VAL A 61 -4.06 -5.23 10.38
N ALA A 62 -3.05 -6.06 10.12
CA ALA A 62 -2.61 -6.35 8.77
C ALA A 62 -3.71 -7.02 7.94
N VAL A 63 -4.44 -7.97 8.52
CA VAL A 63 -5.56 -8.62 7.84
C VAL A 63 -6.69 -7.63 7.58
N ALA A 64 -6.93 -6.70 8.52
CA ALA A 64 -7.93 -5.65 8.32
C ALA A 64 -7.56 -4.78 7.13
N ILE A 65 -6.28 -4.43 6.99
CA ILE A 65 -5.80 -3.64 5.85
C ILE A 65 -5.99 -4.42 4.54
N ASP A 66 -5.69 -5.73 4.53
CA ASP A 66 -5.94 -6.57 3.36
C ASP A 66 -7.40 -6.49 2.91
N ARG A 67 -8.34 -6.57 3.84
CA ARG A 67 -9.77 -6.50 3.53
C ARG A 67 -10.17 -5.13 3.01
N ILE A 68 -9.65 -4.07 3.62
CA ILE A 68 -9.92 -2.71 3.20
C ILE A 68 -9.38 -2.48 1.80
N LEU A 69 -8.15 -2.92 1.53
CA LEU A 69 -7.54 -2.74 0.22
C LEU A 69 -8.28 -3.53 -0.86
N ALA A 70 -8.74 -4.73 -0.55
CA ALA A 70 -9.56 -5.51 -1.47
C ALA A 70 -10.84 -4.76 -1.86
N LYS A 71 -11.47 -4.09 -0.89
CA LYS A 71 -12.65 -3.26 -1.17
C LYS A 71 -12.30 -2.05 -2.03
N LEU A 72 -11.17 -1.40 -1.73
CA LEU A 72 -10.73 -0.26 -2.51
C LEU A 72 -10.50 -0.66 -3.97
N ILE A 73 -9.84 -1.80 -4.20
CA ILE A 73 -9.55 -2.28 -5.55
C ILE A 73 -10.84 -2.57 -6.31
N SER A 74 -11.87 -3.10 -5.64
CA SER A 74 -13.13 -3.36 -6.31
C SER A 74 -13.85 -2.07 -6.74
N ARG A 75 -13.62 -0.96 -6.05
CA ARG A 75 -14.23 0.33 -6.37
C ARG A 75 -13.35 1.21 -7.25
N ALA A 76 -12.05 1.16 -7.05
CA ALA A 76 -11.09 2.00 -7.75
C ALA A 76 -9.82 1.16 -7.99
N PRO A 77 -9.85 0.28 -9.02
CA PRO A 77 -8.76 -0.67 -9.24
C PRO A 77 -7.38 -0.03 -9.36
N ARG A 78 -7.28 1.06 -10.10
CA ARG A 78 -5.98 1.71 -10.29
C ARG A 78 -5.44 2.28 -8.99
N ALA A 79 -6.30 2.94 -8.21
CA ALA A 79 -5.88 3.50 -6.93
C ALA A 79 -5.38 2.40 -5.98
N GLY A 80 -6.08 1.28 -5.94
CA GLY A 80 -5.67 0.14 -5.13
C GLY A 80 -4.36 -0.48 -5.60
N ASP A 81 -4.18 -0.62 -6.91
CA ASP A 81 -2.92 -1.11 -7.46
C ASP A 81 -1.76 -0.18 -7.09
N PHE A 82 -2.00 1.14 -7.12
CA PHE A 82 -0.97 2.11 -6.74
C PHE A 82 -0.57 1.96 -5.27
N VAL A 83 -1.53 1.68 -4.39
CA VAL A 83 -1.23 1.41 -2.98
C VAL A 83 -0.34 0.18 -2.85
N TRP A 84 -0.66 -0.87 -3.60
CA TRP A 84 0.17 -2.08 -3.61
C TRP A 84 1.58 -1.78 -4.12
N PHE A 85 1.71 -1.10 -5.27
CA PHE A 85 3.03 -0.77 -5.80
C PHE A 85 3.85 0.05 -4.81
N TYR A 86 3.24 1.06 -4.23
CA TYR A 86 3.96 2.03 -3.40
C TYR A 86 4.31 1.49 -2.01
N PHE A 87 3.32 0.92 -1.32
CA PHE A 87 3.50 0.47 0.06
C PHE A 87 3.92 -1.00 0.15
N GLY A 88 3.45 -1.84 -0.73
CA GLY A 88 3.78 -3.26 -0.74
C GLY A 88 5.08 -3.54 -1.47
N ALA A 89 5.11 -3.26 -2.75
CA ALA A 89 6.28 -3.50 -3.59
C ALA A 89 7.39 -2.46 -3.42
N LYS A 90 7.10 -1.36 -2.71
CA LYS A 90 8.06 -0.30 -2.40
C LYS A 90 8.56 0.45 -3.65
N TRP A 91 7.72 0.54 -4.66
CA TRP A 91 8.05 1.33 -5.85
C TRP A 91 7.92 2.82 -5.55
N PRO A 92 8.89 3.64 -5.98
CA PRO A 92 8.72 5.09 -5.86
C PRO A 92 7.66 5.59 -6.84
N ALA A 93 7.06 6.74 -6.53
CA ALA A 93 5.98 7.29 -7.33
C ALA A 93 6.38 7.52 -8.80
N HIS A 94 7.61 7.93 -9.05
CA HIS A 94 8.08 8.17 -10.44
C HIS A 94 8.11 6.88 -11.26
N ARG A 95 8.37 5.74 -10.64
CA ARG A 95 8.37 4.46 -11.33
C ARG A 95 6.94 4.04 -11.70
N ILE A 96 6.00 4.26 -10.79
CA ILE A 96 4.58 3.99 -11.06
C ILE A 96 4.11 4.88 -12.21
N ALA A 97 4.46 6.17 -12.15
CA ALA A 97 4.08 7.13 -13.19
C ALA A 97 4.59 6.70 -14.57
N ARG A 98 5.85 6.27 -14.63
CA ARG A 98 6.44 5.81 -15.88
C ARG A 98 5.71 4.58 -16.43
N GLN A 99 5.39 3.64 -15.55
CA GLN A 99 4.73 2.41 -15.94
C GLN A 99 3.32 2.67 -16.51
N TYR A 100 2.63 3.67 -15.97
CA TYR A 100 1.27 4.00 -16.40
C TYR A 100 1.21 5.15 -17.39
N GLU A 101 2.37 5.67 -17.77
CA GLU A 101 2.46 6.79 -18.73
C GLU A 101 1.63 8.00 -18.29
N ILE A 102 1.71 8.33 -17.01
CA ILE A 102 1.06 9.51 -16.43
C ILE A 102 2.07 10.32 -15.64
N GLY A 103 1.69 11.51 -15.21
CA GLY A 103 2.57 12.35 -14.42
C GLY A 103 2.72 11.86 -12.99
N GLU A 104 3.90 12.10 -12.41
CA GLU A 104 4.14 11.72 -11.01
C GLU A 104 3.18 12.43 -10.06
N ALA A 105 2.82 13.69 -10.33
CA ALA A 105 1.88 14.44 -9.52
C ALA A 105 0.52 13.73 -9.48
N LYS A 106 0.10 13.14 -10.59
CA LYS A 106 -1.15 12.40 -10.65
C LYS A 106 -1.10 11.14 -9.80
N VAL A 107 0.03 10.43 -9.83
CA VAL A 107 0.22 9.25 -8.97
C VAL A 107 0.11 9.64 -7.51
N ARG A 108 0.80 10.72 -7.11
CA ARG A 108 0.78 11.18 -5.72
C ARG A 108 -0.61 11.60 -5.28
N GLU A 109 -1.37 12.25 -6.17
CA GLU A 109 -2.75 12.64 -5.89
C GLU A 109 -3.63 11.41 -5.65
N GLU A 110 -3.54 10.40 -6.52
CA GLU A 110 -4.33 9.19 -6.37
C GLU A 110 -3.92 8.40 -5.12
N LEU A 111 -2.64 8.39 -4.78
CA LEU A 111 -2.19 7.78 -3.53
C LEU A 111 -2.78 8.48 -2.31
N LYS A 112 -2.80 9.81 -2.30
CA LYS A 112 -3.39 10.58 -1.19
C LYS A 112 -4.87 10.25 -1.01
N LEU A 113 -5.60 10.21 -2.10
CA LEU A 113 -7.02 9.86 -2.05
C LEU A 113 -7.22 8.45 -1.52
N ALA A 114 -6.39 7.51 -1.97
CA ALA A 114 -6.48 6.13 -1.52
C ALA A 114 -6.16 6.01 -0.03
N VAL A 115 -5.11 6.69 0.44
CA VAL A 115 -4.73 6.69 1.86
C VAL A 115 -5.86 7.28 2.71
N GLY A 116 -6.49 8.36 2.25
CA GLY A 116 -7.62 8.96 2.96
C GLY A 116 -8.80 8.01 3.05
N TRP A 117 -9.09 7.30 1.97
CA TRP A 117 -10.16 6.31 1.96
C TRP A 117 -9.88 5.17 2.95
N ILE A 118 -8.63 4.69 2.96
CA ILE A 118 -8.21 3.62 3.87
C ILE A 118 -8.26 4.10 5.32
N ASP A 119 -7.81 5.33 5.57
CA ASP A 119 -7.86 5.92 6.90
C ASP A 119 -9.29 5.98 7.43
N CYS A 120 -10.22 6.41 6.59
CA CYS A 120 -11.63 6.46 6.95
C CYS A 120 -12.16 5.07 7.29
N ALA A 121 -11.80 4.06 6.50
CA ALA A 121 -12.24 2.69 6.74
C ALA A 121 -11.67 2.13 8.05
N LEU A 122 -10.40 2.43 8.35
CA LEU A 122 -9.78 2.01 9.60
C LEU A 122 -10.45 2.68 10.79
N GLU A 123 -10.79 3.96 10.66
CA GLU A 123 -11.47 4.71 11.72
C GLU A 123 -12.83 4.09 12.03
N GLN A 124 -13.58 3.72 11.01
CA GLN A 124 -14.86 3.05 11.19
C GLN A 124 -14.72 1.73 11.94
N LEU A 125 -13.67 0.97 11.66
CA LEU A 125 -13.41 -0.27 12.39
C LEU A 125 -13.12 -0.01 13.87
N ARG A 126 -12.35 1.03 14.18
CA ARG A 126 -12.07 1.40 15.57
C ARG A 126 -13.33 1.79 16.32
N GLU A 127 -14.22 2.51 15.66
CA GLU A 127 -15.46 2.96 16.27
C GLU A 127 -16.47 1.83 16.50
N SER A 128 -16.38 0.75 15.72
CA SER A 128 -17.32 -0.36 15.81
C SER A 128 -16.97 -1.38 16.89
N VAL A 129 -15.85 -1.20 17.56
CA VAL A 129 -15.39 -2.11 18.62
C VAL A 129 -15.81 -1.65 19.98
#